data_55f5ec82446a34a3fa587099de2a0540
#
_entry.id   55f5ec82446a34a3fa587099de2a0540
#
_cell.length_a   1.000
_cell.length_b   1.000
_cell.length_c   1.000
_cell.angle_alpha   90.00
_cell.angle_beta   90.00
_cell.angle_gamma   90.00
#
_symmetry.space_group_name_H-M   'P 1'
#
loop_
_entity.id
_entity.type
_entity.pdbx_description
1 polymer ?
#
loop_
_entity_poly.entity_id
_entity_poly.type
_entity_poly.pdbx_seq_one_letter_code
_entity_poly.pdbx_strand_id
1 'polypeptide(L)'
;MAHLATLDALDNGGRFATYMGGGVTLAALEPHIAIGLLTSQPIREPQRTFSLFTWLNNGGVVMDWLISGIAPTAPDVERIPTSVLSIADMAAWLKLSRSHLTRKLREAEAMGSLGWVDKRGRSTMWVSRGFRNEYIMAHAQKLAVIDAAYEAAQSSAGFLSPFSDVRVLSI
;
A
#
# COMPACT_ATOMS: atom_id res chain seq x y z
N MET A 1 -11.35 -3.25 -2.54
CA MET A 1 -11.60 -4.64 -2.97
C MET A 1 -10.32 -5.47 -2.98
N ALA A 2 -9.30 -5.10 -3.74
CA ALA A 2 -8.02 -5.83 -3.80
C ALA A 2 -7.41 -6.10 -2.41
N HIS A 3 -7.48 -5.15 -1.49
CA HIS A 3 -6.89 -5.30 -0.14
C HIS A 3 -7.56 -6.39 0.72
N LEU A 4 -8.89 -6.57 0.62
CA LEU A 4 -9.56 -7.66 1.34
C LEU A 4 -9.14 -9.04 0.78
N ALA A 5 -9.04 -9.15 -0.54
CA ALA A 5 -8.53 -10.36 -1.16
C ALA A 5 -7.05 -10.63 -0.80
N THR A 6 -6.25 -9.56 -0.62
CA THR A 6 -4.86 -9.69 -0.16
C THR A 6 -4.79 -10.18 1.28
N LEU A 7 -5.63 -9.66 2.18
CA LEU A 7 -5.73 -10.14 3.57
C LEU A 7 -6.15 -11.62 3.60
N ASP A 8 -7.17 -11.98 2.83
CA ASP A 8 -7.64 -13.39 2.75
C ASP A 8 -6.56 -14.34 2.21
N ALA A 9 -5.71 -13.87 1.31
CA ALA A 9 -4.56 -14.64 0.82
C ALA A 9 -3.49 -14.89 1.90
N LEU A 10 -3.44 -14.06 2.95
CA LEU A 10 -2.51 -14.21 4.06
C LEU A 10 -3.02 -15.16 5.15
N ASP A 11 -4.33 -15.16 5.43
CA ASP A 11 -4.91 -15.87 6.60
C ASP A 11 -6.16 -16.72 6.31
N ASN A 12 -6.64 -16.74 5.06
CA ASN A 12 -7.89 -17.42 4.64
C ASN A 12 -9.15 -16.90 5.35
N GLY A 13 -9.22 -15.62 5.70
CA GLY A 13 -10.27 -15.03 6.53
C GLY A 13 -11.65 -14.89 5.88
N GLY A 14 -11.76 -15.01 4.55
CA GLY A 14 -13.04 -14.95 3.81
C GLY A 14 -13.71 -13.58 3.77
N ARG A 15 -12.96 -12.50 4.05
CA ARG A 15 -13.44 -11.10 4.09
C ARG A 15 -13.98 -10.64 2.75
N PHE A 16 -13.28 -10.99 1.68
CA PHE A 16 -13.68 -10.61 0.32
C PHE A 16 -14.99 -11.28 -0.09
N ALA A 17 -15.16 -12.58 0.22
CA ALA A 17 -16.41 -13.30 -0.05
C ALA A 17 -17.60 -12.70 0.73
N THR A 18 -17.41 -12.40 2.02
CA THR A 18 -18.43 -11.77 2.87
C THR A 18 -18.81 -10.38 2.33
N TYR A 19 -17.83 -9.60 1.90
CA TYR A 19 -18.07 -8.29 1.28
C TYR A 19 -18.88 -8.42 -0.03
N MET A 20 -18.49 -9.34 -0.91
CA MET A 20 -19.22 -9.58 -2.18
C MET A 20 -20.65 -10.09 -1.95
N GLY A 21 -20.87 -10.83 -0.87
CA GLY A 21 -22.20 -11.30 -0.45
C GLY A 21 -23.06 -10.24 0.27
N GLY A 22 -22.54 -9.01 0.46
CA GLY A 22 -23.27 -7.91 1.11
C GLY A 22 -23.30 -8.00 2.64
N GLY A 23 -22.58 -8.93 3.26
CA GLY A 23 -22.48 -9.06 4.72
C GLY A 23 -21.77 -7.89 5.40
N VAL A 24 -20.85 -7.24 4.68
CA VAL A 24 -20.21 -5.97 5.05
C VAL A 24 -20.23 -5.06 3.83
N THR A 25 -20.66 -3.81 3.97
CA THR A 25 -20.76 -2.85 2.87
C THR A 25 -19.62 -1.85 2.87
N LEU A 26 -19.37 -1.21 1.72
CA LEU A 26 -18.38 -0.14 1.64
C LEU A 26 -18.74 1.03 2.58
N ALA A 27 -20.00 1.40 2.66
CA ALA A 27 -20.48 2.46 3.54
C ALA A 27 -20.21 2.17 5.03
N ALA A 28 -20.22 0.89 5.43
CA ALA A 28 -19.84 0.49 6.79
C ALA A 28 -18.32 0.52 7.01
N LEU A 29 -17.51 0.24 5.97
CA LEU A 29 -16.05 0.21 6.06
C LEU A 29 -15.42 1.61 6.02
N GLU A 30 -15.91 2.50 5.16
CA GLU A 30 -15.28 3.80 4.89
C GLU A 30 -15.00 4.65 6.13
N PRO A 31 -15.92 4.83 7.10
CA PRO A 31 -15.65 5.63 8.29
C PRO A 31 -14.49 5.07 9.11
N HIS A 32 -14.44 3.75 9.30
CA HIS A 32 -13.40 3.09 10.08
C HIS A 32 -12.04 3.15 9.37
N ILE A 33 -12.01 2.98 8.05
CA ILE A 33 -10.79 3.14 7.23
C ILE A 33 -10.30 4.59 7.34
N ALA A 34 -11.18 5.58 7.17
CA ALA A 34 -10.83 6.99 7.27
C ALA A 34 -10.23 7.33 8.63
N ILE A 35 -10.88 6.92 9.71
CA ILE A 35 -10.37 7.12 11.08
C ILE A 35 -9.00 6.44 11.24
N GLY A 36 -8.87 5.18 10.84
CA GLY A 36 -7.61 4.44 10.94
C GLY A 36 -6.46 5.10 10.18
N LEU A 37 -6.70 5.59 8.96
CA LEU A 37 -5.70 6.31 8.18
C LEU A 37 -5.31 7.65 8.81
N LEU A 38 -6.30 8.38 9.36
CA LEU A 38 -6.09 9.69 9.99
C LEU A 38 -5.40 9.59 11.36
N THR A 39 -5.58 8.51 12.08
CA THR A 39 -5.00 8.31 13.43
C THR A 39 -3.69 7.53 13.41
N SER A 40 -3.39 6.79 12.34
CA SER A 40 -2.16 6.01 12.22
C SER A 40 -0.95 6.92 11.98
N GLN A 41 -0.17 7.17 13.02
CA GLN A 41 1.05 7.96 12.92
C GLN A 41 2.04 7.42 11.87
N PRO A 42 2.33 6.11 11.76
CA PRO A 42 3.24 5.60 10.75
C PRO A 42 2.80 5.86 9.30
N ILE A 43 1.48 5.92 9.06
CA ILE A 43 0.94 6.24 7.72
C ILE A 43 1.03 7.74 7.44
N ARG A 44 0.74 8.57 8.43
CA ARG A 44 0.75 10.03 8.29
C ARG A 44 2.14 10.63 8.24
N GLU A 45 3.06 10.03 8.97
CA GLU A 45 4.44 10.50 9.14
C GLU A 45 5.42 9.39 8.78
N PRO A 46 5.43 8.93 7.51
CA PRO A 46 6.34 7.88 7.08
C PRO A 46 7.78 8.35 7.22
N GLN A 47 8.65 7.42 7.60
CA GLN A 47 10.06 7.69 7.84
C GLN A 47 10.91 7.43 6.60
N ARG A 48 12.16 7.94 6.63
CA ARG A 48 13.21 7.62 5.67
C ARG A 48 12.80 7.89 4.21
N THR A 49 13.02 6.92 3.33
CA THR A 49 12.79 7.06 1.88
C THR A 49 11.31 7.27 1.56
N PHE A 50 10.42 6.63 2.30
CA PHE A 50 8.98 6.78 2.08
C PHE A 50 8.52 8.23 2.26
N SER A 51 9.10 8.97 3.22
CA SER A 51 8.79 10.38 3.45
C SER A 51 9.11 11.28 2.25
N LEU A 52 10.11 10.93 1.45
CA LEU A 52 10.49 11.70 0.27
C LEU A 52 9.41 11.73 -0.81
N PHE A 53 8.64 10.64 -0.89
CA PHE A 53 7.64 10.43 -1.93
C PHE A 53 6.22 10.73 -1.46
N THR A 54 5.95 10.78 -0.15
CA THR A 54 4.61 11.05 0.41
C THR A 54 4.03 12.36 -0.10
N TRP A 55 4.85 13.41 -0.23
CA TRP A 55 4.45 14.74 -0.67
C TRP A 55 4.61 14.98 -2.18
N LEU A 56 5.00 13.97 -2.92
CA LEU A 56 5.04 14.02 -4.37
C LEU A 56 3.69 13.55 -4.92
N ASN A 57 3.05 14.33 -5.79
CA ASN A 57 1.89 13.84 -6.53
C ASN A 57 2.27 12.51 -7.19
N ASN A 58 1.45 11.48 -7.00
CA ASN A 58 1.73 10.11 -7.46
C ASN A 58 3.03 9.50 -6.91
N GLY A 59 3.56 9.98 -5.78
CA GLY A 59 4.82 9.46 -5.24
C GLY A 59 4.76 7.99 -4.82
N GLY A 60 3.60 7.51 -4.35
CA GLY A 60 3.36 6.09 -4.10
C GLY A 60 3.57 5.26 -5.36
N VAL A 61 3.07 5.72 -6.51
CA VAL A 61 3.21 5.02 -7.80
C VAL A 61 4.66 4.98 -8.27
N VAL A 62 5.51 5.96 -7.91
CA VAL A 62 6.97 5.88 -8.17
C VAL A 62 7.57 4.69 -7.44
N MET A 63 7.20 4.49 -6.18
CA MET A 63 7.69 3.37 -5.39
C MET A 63 7.14 2.03 -5.90
N ASP A 64 5.85 1.98 -6.26
CA ASP A 64 5.23 0.80 -6.88
C ASP A 64 5.95 0.42 -8.18
N TRP A 65 6.29 1.40 -9.02
CA TRP A 65 7.04 1.17 -10.26
C TRP A 65 8.42 0.57 -10.00
N LEU A 66 9.16 1.13 -9.03
CA LEU A 66 10.48 0.61 -8.67
C LEU A 66 10.40 -0.84 -8.15
N ILE A 67 9.41 -1.15 -7.34
CA ILE A 67 9.24 -2.48 -6.74
C ILE A 67 8.68 -3.49 -7.74
N SER A 68 7.69 -3.12 -8.57
CA SER A 68 7.11 -4.03 -9.57
C SER A 68 8.12 -4.48 -10.62
N GLY A 69 9.17 -3.71 -10.84
CA GLY A 69 10.22 -4.01 -11.80
C GLY A 69 11.34 -4.95 -11.28
N ILE A 70 11.28 -5.41 -10.04
CA ILE A 70 12.29 -6.34 -9.50
C ILE A 70 11.93 -7.78 -9.82
N ALA A 71 12.94 -8.59 -10.18
CA ALA A 71 12.75 -10.02 -10.31
C ALA A 71 12.57 -10.68 -8.93
N PRO A 72 11.80 -11.79 -8.83
CA PRO A 72 11.75 -12.58 -7.62
C PRO A 72 13.17 -13.00 -7.20
N THR A 73 13.57 -12.61 -5.99
CA THR A 73 14.93 -12.81 -5.49
C THR A 73 14.85 -13.13 -4.01
N ALA A 74 15.88 -13.78 -3.48
CA ALA A 74 15.98 -14.06 -2.05
C ALA A 74 15.87 -12.73 -1.24
N PRO A 75 15.12 -12.73 -0.14
CA PRO A 75 14.80 -11.50 0.62
C PRO A 75 16.03 -10.81 1.23
N ASP A 76 17.12 -11.57 1.46
CA ASP A 76 18.37 -11.11 2.06
C ASP A 76 19.32 -10.41 1.07
N VAL A 77 19.04 -10.46 -0.24
CA VAL A 77 19.86 -9.76 -1.24
C VAL A 77 19.83 -8.26 -1.01
N GLU A 78 21.01 -7.64 -0.81
CA GLU A 78 21.11 -6.24 -0.42
C GLU A 78 20.62 -5.27 -1.50
N ARG A 79 20.97 -5.52 -2.77
CA ARG A 79 20.60 -4.66 -3.91
C ARG A 79 20.01 -5.49 -5.03
N ILE A 80 18.83 -5.12 -5.50
CA ILE A 80 18.17 -5.80 -6.60
C ILE A 80 17.96 -4.81 -7.74
N PRO A 81 18.41 -5.13 -8.97
CA PRO A 81 18.10 -4.32 -10.15
C PRO A 81 16.59 -4.28 -10.40
N THR A 82 16.10 -3.11 -10.80
CA THR A 82 14.71 -2.88 -11.23
C THR A 82 14.63 -2.91 -12.77
N SER A 83 13.45 -2.73 -13.32
CA SER A 83 13.26 -2.51 -14.78
C SER A 83 13.48 -1.06 -15.21
N VAL A 84 13.81 -0.15 -14.28
CA VAL A 84 13.90 1.29 -14.57
C VAL A 84 15.25 1.65 -15.17
N LEU A 85 15.21 2.10 -16.44
CA LEU A 85 16.38 2.55 -17.21
C LEU A 85 16.41 4.07 -17.38
N SER A 86 15.26 4.75 -17.31
CA SER A 86 15.13 6.17 -17.64
C SER A 86 14.20 6.89 -16.66
N ILE A 87 14.74 7.92 -16.00
CA ILE A 87 13.93 8.84 -15.18
C ILE A 87 12.98 9.66 -16.06
N ALA A 88 13.37 9.95 -17.32
CA ALA A 88 12.54 10.73 -18.22
C ALA A 88 11.26 9.97 -18.59
N ASP A 89 11.39 8.67 -18.90
CA ASP A 89 10.25 7.82 -19.25
C ASP A 89 9.32 7.62 -18.05
N MET A 90 9.89 7.36 -16.87
CA MET A 90 9.12 7.29 -15.64
C MET A 90 8.36 8.59 -15.38
N ALA A 91 9.02 9.76 -15.49
CA ALA A 91 8.38 11.04 -15.28
C ALA A 91 7.26 11.32 -16.29
N ALA A 92 7.48 10.99 -17.56
CA ALA A 92 6.48 11.15 -18.63
C ALA A 92 5.25 10.27 -18.39
N TRP A 93 5.47 9.00 -18.09
CA TRP A 93 4.38 8.04 -17.86
C TRP A 93 3.57 8.39 -16.59
N LEU A 94 4.22 8.77 -15.50
CA LEU A 94 3.57 9.16 -14.24
C LEU A 94 3.02 10.58 -14.26
N LYS A 95 3.22 11.35 -15.35
CA LYS A 95 2.86 12.77 -15.48
C LYS A 95 3.48 13.62 -14.37
N LEU A 96 4.74 13.35 -14.04
CA LEU A 96 5.50 14.07 -13.02
C LEU A 96 6.49 15.05 -13.63
N SER A 97 6.81 16.12 -12.92
CA SER A 97 7.95 16.98 -13.27
C SER A 97 9.26 16.18 -13.19
N ARG A 98 9.96 16.06 -14.33
CA ARG A 98 11.25 15.37 -14.41
C ARG A 98 12.28 15.92 -13.40
N SER A 99 12.33 17.24 -13.27
CA SER A 99 13.27 17.91 -12.34
C SER A 99 12.95 17.55 -10.90
N HIS A 100 11.67 17.56 -10.53
CA HIS A 100 11.24 17.21 -9.18
C HIS A 100 11.50 15.74 -8.86
N LEU A 101 11.12 14.83 -9.77
CA LEU A 101 11.39 13.40 -9.63
C LEU A 101 12.90 13.13 -9.52
N THR A 102 13.72 13.76 -10.39
CA THR A 102 15.19 13.62 -10.35
C THR A 102 15.76 14.05 -9.00
N ARG A 103 15.28 15.15 -8.43
CA ARG A 103 15.71 15.61 -7.11
C ARG A 103 15.39 14.61 -6.03
N LYS A 104 14.14 14.08 -5.99
CA LYS A 104 13.71 13.09 -4.99
C LYS A 104 14.46 11.76 -5.11
N LEU A 105 14.72 11.30 -6.33
CA LEU A 105 15.53 10.11 -6.54
C LEU A 105 17.00 10.33 -6.11
N ARG A 106 17.55 11.54 -6.25
CA ARG A 106 18.87 11.86 -5.71
C ARG A 106 18.93 11.85 -4.19
N GLU A 107 17.89 12.37 -3.54
CA GLU A 107 17.76 12.32 -2.08
C GLU A 107 17.70 10.86 -1.59
N ALA A 108 16.92 10.01 -2.26
CA ALA A 108 16.83 8.58 -1.95
C ALA A 108 18.15 7.81 -2.24
N GLU A 109 18.88 8.22 -3.30
CA GLU A 109 20.22 7.69 -3.62
C GLU A 109 21.22 8.04 -2.51
N ALA A 110 21.19 9.29 -2.01
CA ALA A 110 22.04 9.73 -0.89
C ALA A 110 21.75 8.96 0.40
N MET A 111 20.51 8.48 0.60
CA MET A 111 20.14 7.61 1.72
C MET A 111 20.58 6.15 1.52
N GLY A 112 21.11 5.78 0.35
CA GLY A 112 21.45 4.40 0.02
C GLY A 112 20.25 3.51 -0.25
N SER A 113 19.06 4.08 -0.47
CA SER A 113 17.82 3.35 -0.68
C SER A 113 17.70 2.81 -2.10
N LEU A 114 18.25 3.52 -3.07
CA LEU A 114 18.31 3.16 -4.48
C LEU A 114 19.59 3.72 -5.12
N GLY A 115 19.84 3.33 -6.35
CA GLY A 115 21.00 3.84 -7.11
C GLY A 115 21.05 3.24 -8.50
N TRP A 116 22.20 3.33 -9.14
CA TRP A 116 22.43 2.85 -10.50
C TRP A 116 23.40 1.68 -10.47
N VAL A 117 23.14 0.65 -11.27
CA VAL A 117 24.05 -0.52 -11.36
C VAL A 117 25.41 -0.10 -11.90
N ASP A 118 25.42 0.85 -12.85
CA ASP A 118 26.61 1.41 -13.45
C ASP A 118 26.43 2.95 -13.58
N LYS A 119 26.59 3.53 -14.76
CA LYS A 119 26.49 4.97 -14.98
C LYS A 119 25.07 5.49 -14.81
N ARG A 120 24.95 6.55 -14.03
CA ARG A 120 23.67 7.23 -13.76
C ARG A 120 22.96 7.63 -15.05
N GLY A 121 21.68 7.19 -15.18
CA GLY A 121 20.83 7.48 -16.34
C GLY A 121 21.23 6.75 -17.62
N ARG A 122 22.16 5.81 -17.55
CA ARG A 122 22.61 4.95 -18.65
C ARG A 122 22.66 3.46 -18.29
N SER A 123 22.17 3.11 -17.11
CA SER A 123 22.08 1.73 -16.62
C SER A 123 20.78 1.54 -15.85
N THR A 124 20.50 0.31 -15.46
CA THR A 124 19.34 -0.03 -14.64
C THR A 124 19.49 0.57 -13.23
N MET A 125 18.40 1.05 -12.66
CA MET A 125 18.34 1.39 -11.24
C MET A 125 18.26 0.10 -10.40
N TRP A 126 18.81 0.15 -9.19
CA TRP A 126 18.63 -0.89 -8.17
C TRP A 126 17.92 -0.30 -6.95
N VAL A 127 17.28 -1.15 -6.17
CA VAL A 127 16.70 -0.84 -4.85
C VAL A 127 17.36 -1.66 -3.76
N SER A 128 17.54 -1.06 -2.59
CA SER A 128 18.16 -1.72 -1.43
C SER A 128 17.16 -2.62 -0.71
N ARG A 129 17.67 -3.53 0.12
CA ARG A 129 16.85 -4.30 1.06
C ARG A 129 16.11 -3.38 2.03
N GLY A 130 16.77 -2.33 2.52
CA GLY A 130 16.15 -1.35 3.39
C GLY A 130 14.92 -0.69 2.75
N PHE A 131 15.03 -0.26 1.50
CA PHE A 131 13.90 0.33 0.76
C PHE A 131 12.75 -0.67 0.57
N ARG A 132 13.06 -1.92 0.23
CA ARG A 132 12.02 -2.97 0.09
C ARG A 132 11.30 -3.23 1.41
N ASN A 133 12.03 -3.27 2.51
CA ASN A 133 11.44 -3.43 3.85
C ASN A 133 10.55 -2.24 4.22
N GLU A 134 10.98 -1.00 3.96
CA GLU A 134 10.14 0.18 4.15
C GLU A 134 8.83 0.09 3.34
N TYR A 135 8.91 -0.35 2.08
CA TYR A 135 7.76 -0.55 1.21
C TYR A 135 6.79 -1.60 1.77
N ILE A 136 7.32 -2.77 2.15
CA ILE A 136 6.53 -3.86 2.74
C ILE A 136 5.84 -3.39 4.03
N MET A 137 6.57 -2.72 4.92
CA MET A 137 6.01 -2.23 6.19
C MET A 137 4.92 -1.18 6.00
N ALA A 138 5.08 -0.27 5.03
CA ALA A 138 4.07 0.73 4.73
C ALA A 138 2.77 0.10 4.18
N HIS A 139 2.88 -0.95 3.36
CA HIS A 139 1.71 -1.69 2.89
C HIS A 139 1.08 -2.53 3.99
N ALA A 140 1.87 -3.19 4.84
CA ALA A 140 1.37 -3.95 5.99
C ALA A 140 0.57 -3.06 6.96
N GLN A 141 1.03 -1.83 7.21
CA GLN A 141 0.31 -0.86 8.04
C GLN A 141 -1.04 -0.46 7.45
N LYS A 142 -1.12 -0.26 6.12
CA LYS A 142 -2.39 0.02 5.45
C LYS A 142 -3.34 -1.17 5.51
N LEU A 143 -2.83 -2.39 5.30
CA LEU A 143 -3.62 -3.61 5.41
C LEU A 143 -4.15 -3.81 6.83
N ALA A 144 -3.35 -3.54 7.86
CA ALA A 144 -3.78 -3.60 9.26
C ALA A 144 -4.93 -2.62 9.58
N VAL A 145 -4.89 -1.41 9.02
CA VAL A 145 -6.00 -0.45 9.14
C VAL A 145 -7.27 -0.98 8.48
N ILE A 146 -7.16 -1.58 7.30
CA ILE A 146 -8.31 -2.13 6.56
C ILE A 146 -8.87 -3.35 7.29
N ASP A 147 -8.03 -4.19 7.85
CA ASP A 147 -8.43 -5.36 8.64
C ASP A 147 -9.21 -4.93 9.89
N ALA A 148 -8.66 -4.03 10.69
CA ALA A 148 -9.34 -3.48 11.86
C ALA A 148 -10.67 -2.79 11.50
N ALA A 149 -10.73 -2.10 10.36
CA ALA A 149 -11.96 -1.48 9.86
C ALA A 149 -13.01 -2.53 9.49
N TYR A 150 -12.59 -3.64 8.90
CA TYR A 150 -13.48 -4.75 8.57
C TYR A 150 -14.07 -5.39 9.83
N GLU A 151 -13.26 -5.68 10.84
CA GLU A 151 -13.68 -6.23 12.12
C GLU A 151 -14.69 -5.31 12.83
N ALA A 152 -14.42 -4.00 12.84
CA ALA A 152 -15.32 -3.01 13.44
C ALA A 152 -16.66 -2.93 12.71
N ALA A 153 -16.66 -2.94 11.38
CA ALA A 153 -17.87 -2.92 10.57
C ALA A 153 -18.71 -4.20 10.74
N GLN A 154 -18.06 -5.36 10.81
CA GLN A 154 -18.71 -6.65 11.04
C GLN A 154 -19.36 -6.71 12.42
N SER A 155 -18.67 -6.24 13.47
CA SER A 155 -19.20 -6.17 14.84
C SER A 155 -20.43 -5.26 14.92
N SER A 156 -20.43 -4.14 14.20
CA SER A 156 -21.55 -3.20 14.15
C SER A 156 -22.77 -3.79 13.43
N ALA A 157 -22.56 -4.59 12.38
CA ALA A 157 -23.62 -5.25 11.65
C ALA A 157 -24.30 -6.36 12.47
N GLY A 158 -23.53 -7.09 13.31
CA GLY A 158 -24.07 -8.11 14.22
C GLY A 158 -24.98 -7.55 15.32
N PHE A 159 -24.79 -6.29 15.71
CA PHE A 159 -25.61 -5.62 16.72
C PHE A 159 -26.99 -5.15 16.20
N LEU A 160 -27.15 -5.05 14.87
CA LEU A 160 -28.40 -4.60 14.25
C LEU A 160 -29.38 -5.75 13.92
N SER A 161 -29.09 -7.00 14.30
CA SER A 161 -29.92 -8.18 14.02
C SER A 161 -30.59 -8.87 15.23
N PRO A 162 -31.12 -8.17 16.25
CA PRO A 162 -31.90 -8.85 17.31
C PRO A 162 -33.44 -8.79 17.11
N PHE A 163 -33.97 -8.29 15.99
CA PHE A 163 -35.41 -8.09 15.84
C PHE A 163 -36.08 -8.88 14.68
N SER A 164 -35.50 -9.98 14.23
CA SER A 164 -36.11 -10.82 13.17
C SER A 164 -37.10 -11.90 13.66
N ASP A 165 -37.33 -12.03 14.97
CA ASP A 165 -38.27 -13.01 15.52
C ASP A 165 -39.47 -12.35 16.21
N VAL A 166 -40.20 -11.47 15.55
CA VAL A 166 -41.58 -11.22 15.94
C VAL A 166 -42.46 -12.22 15.20
N ARG A 167 -42.69 -13.40 15.80
CA ARG A 167 -43.77 -14.28 15.43
C ARG A 167 -45.07 -13.49 15.60
N VAL A 168 -45.73 -13.15 14.51
CA VAL A 168 -47.11 -12.73 14.50
C VAL A 168 -47.93 -13.94 14.94
N LEU A 169 -48.34 -13.94 16.21
CA LEU A 169 -49.40 -14.82 16.68
C LEU A 169 -50.70 -14.33 16.06
N SER A 170 -51.17 -15.03 15.02
CA SER A 170 -52.51 -14.87 14.48
C SER A 170 -53.50 -15.45 15.50
N ILE A 171 -54.43 -14.62 15.94
CA ILE A 171 -55.66 -14.97 16.65
C ILE A 171 -56.72 -15.29 15.62
#